data_6367ec5dd925a1cc2243f70425efbc25
#
_entry.id   6367ec5dd925a1cc2243f70425efbc25
#
_cell.length_a   1.000
_cell.length_b   1.000
_cell.length_c   1.000
_cell.angle_alpha   90.00
_cell.angle_beta   90.00
_cell.angle_gamma   90.00
#
_symmetry.space_group_name_H-M   'P 1'
#
loop_
_entity.id
_entity.type
_entity.pdbx_description
1 polymer ?
#
loop_
_entity_poly.entity_id
_entity_poly.type
_entity_poly.pdbx_seq_one_letter_code
_entity_poly.pdbx_strand_id
1 'polypeptide(L)'
;LQVGVRESMLGISVLFGVSLMIMWTAATVLRGAEIASAADLSNQLQPLLGKGAVVLFSAGFLAAGFSSTVVNAMIGGALLADGLGRDSALNGIPARVLTALAMLVGLLAGFYLLRSGSALGGVVIAQKSTILTVPLVAVVILILANDRRVVGEHRNRPWQNVWAVVAILALLAMSAYRLLEMFS
;
A
#
# COMPACT_ATOMS: atom_id res chain seq x y z
N LEU A 1 -15.97 19.98 -3.46
CA LEU A 1 -14.51 19.86 -3.78
C LEU A 1 -13.62 20.31 -2.61
N GLN A 2 -13.88 21.48 -2.01
CA GLN A 2 -13.05 21.99 -0.89
C GLN A 2 -13.07 21.08 0.34
N VAL A 3 -14.18 20.42 0.66
CA VAL A 3 -14.28 19.49 1.79
C VAL A 3 -13.43 18.26 1.53
N GLY A 4 -13.51 17.65 0.34
CA GLY A 4 -12.70 16.47 0.00
C GLY A 4 -11.19 16.76 -0.01
N VAL A 5 -10.76 17.95 -0.45
CA VAL A 5 -9.34 18.33 -0.40
C VAL A 5 -8.85 18.47 1.04
N ARG A 6 -9.63 19.09 1.93
CA ARG A 6 -9.26 19.22 3.36
C ARG A 6 -9.17 17.85 4.05
N GLU A 7 -10.13 16.98 3.82
CA GLU A 7 -10.13 15.61 4.36
C GLU A 7 -8.92 14.80 3.86
N SER A 8 -8.62 14.90 2.56
CA SER A 8 -7.44 14.25 1.99
C SER A 8 -6.13 14.80 2.58
N MET A 9 -6.01 16.12 2.72
CA MET A 9 -4.83 16.74 3.33
C MET A 9 -4.65 16.33 4.78
N LEU A 10 -5.73 16.28 5.57
CA LEU A 10 -5.68 15.80 6.95
C LEU A 10 -5.26 14.33 7.00
N GLY A 11 -5.87 13.48 6.16
CA GLY A 11 -5.51 12.06 6.09
C GLY A 11 -4.04 11.84 5.74
N ILE A 12 -3.52 12.54 4.72
CA ILE A 12 -2.12 12.46 4.31
C ILE A 12 -1.19 12.96 5.43
N SER A 13 -1.54 14.07 6.10
CA SER A 13 -0.73 14.61 7.21
C SER A 13 -0.65 13.65 8.40
N VAL A 14 -1.77 13.01 8.74
CA VAL A 14 -1.82 11.99 9.81
C VAL A 14 -0.98 10.78 9.42
N LEU A 15 -1.15 10.26 8.19
CA LEU A 15 -0.35 9.14 7.68
C LEU A 15 1.14 9.45 7.70
N PHE A 16 1.53 10.65 7.26
CA PHE A 16 2.93 11.09 7.27
C PHE A 16 3.47 11.15 8.71
N GLY A 17 2.74 11.74 9.63
CA GLY A 17 3.13 11.82 11.05
C GLY A 17 3.30 10.43 11.68
N VAL A 18 2.34 9.52 11.48
CA VAL A 18 2.41 8.13 11.95
C VAL A 18 3.60 7.40 11.35
N SER A 19 3.82 7.54 10.03
CA SER A 19 4.96 6.91 9.34
C SER A 19 6.30 7.41 9.91
N LEU A 20 6.45 8.71 10.15
CA LEU A 20 7.65 9.26 10.78
C LEU A 20 7.85 8.72 12.18
N MET A 21 6.80 8.62 13.00
CA MET A 21 6.89 8.03 14.34
C MET A 21 7.34 6.57 14.30
N ILE A 22 6.79 5.77 13.38
CA ILE A 22 7.19 4.37 13.20
C ILE A 22 8.65 4.28 12.77
N MET A 23 9.07 5.08 11.80
CA MET A 23 10.47 5.12 11.34
C MET A 23 11.43 5.53 12.44
N TRP A 24 11.06 6.55 13.22
CA TRP A 24 11.87 7.02 14.35
C TRP A 24 12.01 5.95 15.43
N THR A 25 10.89 5.32 15.80
CA THR A 25 10.87 4.22 16.79
C THR A 25 11.71 3.05 16.29
N ALA A 26 11.56 2.65 15.03
CA ALA A 26 12.37 1.59 14.43
C ALA A 26 13.85 1.94 14.45
N ALA A 27 14.23 3.16 14.07
CA ALA A 27 15.63 3.60 14.06
C ALA A 27 16.27 3.67 15.44
N THR A 28 15.50 3.85 16.50
CA THR A 28 16.01 3.94 17.87
C THR A 28 15.99 2.61 18.61
N VAL A 29 14.90 1.86 18.50
CA VAL A 29 14.66 0.64 19.27
C VAL A 29 15.20 -0.61 18.56
N LEU A 30 15.16 -0.62 17.22
CA LEU A 30 15.53 -1.79 16.41
C LEU A 30 16.96 -1.72 15.86
N ARG A 31 17.80 -0.84 16.37
CA ARG A 31 19.18 -0.69 15.92
C ARG A 31 19.96 -1.99 16.11
N GLY A 32 20.40 -2.60 15.00
CA GLY A 32 21.21 -3.82 15.02
C GLY A 32 20.45 -5.11 15.32
N ALA A 33 19.12 -5.08 15.37
CA ALA A 33 18.30 -6.26 15.54
C ALA A 33 17.95 -6.87 14.18
N GLU A 34 18.21 -8.15 14.00
CA GLU A 34 17.70 -8.92 12.87
C GLU A 34 16.22 -9.26 13.15
N ILE A 35 15.33 -8.69 12.35
CA ILE A 35 13.90 -8.93 12.45
C ILE A 35 13.53 -9.96 11.40
N ALA A 36 13.35 -11.21 11.84
CA ALA A 36 12.96 -12.31 10.98
C ALA A 36 11.43 -12.54 10.96
N SER A 37 10.70 -12.04 11.95
CA SER A 37 9.26 -12.30 12.10
C SER A 37 8.48 -11.13 12.73
N ALA A 38 7.14 -11.13 12.54
CA ALA A 38 6.26 -10.21 13.26
C ALA A 38 6.29 -10.44 14.79
N ALA A 39 6.61 -11.66 15.23
CA ALA A 39 6.80 -11.98 16.63
C ALA A 39 8.02 -11.26 17.23
N ASP A 40 9.10 -11.12 16.46
CA ASP A 40 10.30 -10.40 16.91
C ASP A 40 10.00 -8.92 17.14
N LEU A 41 9.19 -8.31 16.25
CA LEU A 41 8.70 -6.93 16.44
C LEU A 41 7.90 -6.78 17.73
N SER A 42 7.00 -7.74 18.01
CA SER A 42 6.19 -7.68 19.23
C SER A 42 7.01 -7.86 20.50
N ASN A 43 8.01 -8.76 20.46
CA ASN A 43 8.91 -9.01 21.58
C ASN A 43 9.81 -7.80 21.90
N GLN A 44 10.25 -7.07 20.86
CA GLN A 44 11.04 -5.85 21.03
C GLN A 44 10.26 -4.68 21.63
N LEU A 45 8.94 -4.68 21.52
CA LEU A 45 8.09 -3.72 22.18
C LEU A 45 7.77 -4.07 23.65
N GLN A 46 8.09 -5.29 24.08
CA GLN A 46 7.83 -5.76 25.43
C GLN A 46 8.48 -4.91 26.53
N PRO A 47 9.72 -4.41 26.40
CA PRO A 47 10.32 -3.52 27.40
C PRO A 47 9.56 -2.21 27.59
N LEU A 48 8.86 -1.73 26.56
CA LEU A 48 8.11 -0.47 26.57
C LEU A 48 6.68 -0.63 27.07
N LEU A 49 6.02 -1.72 26.69
CA LEU A 49 4.58 -1.95 26.90
C LEU A 49 4.25 -3.12 27.84
N GLY A 50 5.29 -3.80 28.37
CA GLY A 50 5.12 -4.96 29.23
C GLY A 50 4.55 -6.19 28.52
N LYS A 51 4.05 -7.17 29.29
CA LYS A 51 3.50 -8.44 28.77
C LYS A 51 2.29 -8.27 27.83
N GLY A 52 1.59 -7.15 27.90
CA GLY A 52 0.48 -6.82 27.01
C GLY A 52 0.89 -6.44 25.58
N ALA A 53 2.17 -6.09 25.37
CA ALA A 53 2.69 -5.66 24.08
C ALA A 53 2.42 -6.66 22.96
N VAL A 54 2.66 -7.93 23.22
CA VAL A 54 2.49 -9.01 22.24
C VAL A 54 1.02 -9.12 21.80
N VAL A 55 0.10 -9.09 22.73
CA VAL A 55 -1.34 -9.20 22.44
C VAL A 55 -1.82 -7.97 21.67
N LEU A 56 -1.48 -6.78 22.16
CA LEU A 56 -1.90 -5.52 21.55
C LEU A 56 -1.34 -5.37 20.12
N PHE A 57 -0.04 -5.66 19.94
CA PHE A 57 0.62 -5.62 18.65
C PHE A 57 0.01 -6.64 17.68
N SER A 58 -0.18 -7.89 18.11
CA SER A 58 -0.74 -8.95 17.28
C SER A 58 -2.18 -8.65 16.85
N ALA A 59 -3.00 -8.13 17.77
CA ALA A 59 -4.38 -7.73 17.46
C ALA A 59 -4.42 -6.56 16.47
N GLY A 60 -3.59 -5.54 16.68
CA GLY A 60 -3.47 -4.40 15.76
C GLY A 60 -2.94 -4.82 14.38
N PHE A 61 -1.94 -5.67 14.34
CA PHE A 61 -1.36 -6.20 13.10
C PHE A 61 -2.36 -7.03 12.30
N LEU A 62 -3.12 -7.90 12.97
CA LEU A 62 -4.20 -8.67 12.37
C LEU A 62 -5.31 -7.77 11.82
N ALA A 63 -5.77 -6.82 12.62
CA ALA A 63 -6.81 -5.88 12.20
C ALA A 63 -6.37 -5.04 10.99
N ALA A 64 -5.15 -4.52 11.00
CA ALA A 64 -4.58 -3.74 9.90
C ALA A 64 -4.42 -4.59 8.63
N GLY A 65 -3.89 -5.81 8.76
CA GLY A 65 -3.70 -6.74 7.65
C GLY A 65 -5.05 -7.15 7.03
N PHE A 66 -6.03 -7.48 7.85
CA PHE A 66 -7.37 -7.83 7.38
C PHE A 66 -8.04 -6.67 6.66
N SER A 67 -8.06 -5.48 7.26
CA SER A 67 -8.64 -4.27 6.67
C SER A 67 -7.98 -3.93 5.33
N SER A 68 -6.65 -3.93 5.29
CA SER A 68 -5.89 -3.68 4.06
C SER A 68 -6.19 -4.69 2.96
N THR A 69 -6.26 -5.98 3.30
CA THR A 69 -6.56 -7.06 2.34
C THR A 69 -7.94 -6.87 1.73
N VAL A 70 -8.96 -6.61 2.54
CA VAL A 70 -10.33 -6.40 2.06
C VAL A 70 -10.42 -5.19 1.13
N VAL A 71 -9.89 -4.05 1.56
CA VAL A 71 -9.96 -2.81 0.78
C VAL A 71 -9.22 -2.96 -0.55
N ASN A 72 -8.00 -3.50 -0.55
CA ASN A 72 -7.22 -3.69 -1.79
C ASN A 72 -7.89 -4.71 -2.73
N ALA A 73 -8.47 -5.79 -2.20
CA ALA A 73 -9.21 -6.76 -3.00
C ALA A 73 -10.46 -6.13 -3.62
N MET A 74 -11.19 -5.28 -2.88
CA MET A 74 -12.36 -4.57 -3.39
C MET A 74 -11.99 -3.59 -4.52
N ILE A 75 -10.92 -2.81 -4.35
CA ILE A 75 -10.41 -1.90 -5.38
C ILE A 75 -9.98 -2.71 -6.62
N GLY A 76 -9.20 -3.76 -6.43
CA GLY A 76 -8.74 -4.63 -7.51
C GLY A 76 -9.90 -5.30 -8.26
N GLY A 77 -10.89 -5.80 -7.52
CA GLY A 77 -12.10 -6.41 -8.09
C GLY A 77 -12.94 -5.42 -8.91
N ALA A 78 -13.12 -4.20 -8.41
CA ALA A 78 -13.84 -3.15 -9.12
C ALA A 78 -13.10 -2.71 -10.38
N LEU A 79 -11.78 -2.46 -10.30
CA LEU A 79 -10.97 -2.07 -11.45
C LEU A 79 -10.93 -3.17 -12.54
N LEU A 80 -10.86 -4.43 -12.13
CA LEU A 80 -10.89 -5.55 -13.05
C LEU A 80 -12.26 -5.71 -13.71
N ALA A 81 -13.36 -5.50 -12.95
CA ALA A 81 -14.72 -5.50 -13.50
C ALA A 81 -14.88 -4.41 -14.57
N ASP A 82 -14.41 -3.20 -14.28
CA ASP A 82 -14.41 -2.07 -15.20
C ASP A 82 -13.60 -2.36 -16.47
N GLY A 83 -12.37 -2.85 -16.31
CA GLY A 83 -11.50 -3.25 -17.42
C GLY A 83 -12.09 -4.37 -18.32
N LEU A 84 -12.96 -5.21 -17.77
CA LEU A 84 -13.70 -6.22 -18.51
C LEU A 84 -15.03 -5.72 -19.09
N GLY A 85 -15.32 -4.41 -18.96
CA GLY A 85 -16.59 -3.81 -19.42
C GLY A 85 -17.81 -4.30 -18.63
N ARG A 86 -17.61 -4.71 -17.36
CA ARG A 86 -18.67 -5.15 -16.45
C ARG A 86 -19.01 -4.04 -15.44
N ASP A 87 -20.12 -4.22 -14.74
CA ASP A 87 -20.49 -3.31 -13.66
C ASP A 87 -19.40 -3.29 -12.57
N SER A 88 -18.76 -2.13 -12.39
CA SER A 88 -17.68 -1.89 -11.42
C SER A 88 -18.17 -1.37 -10.08
N ALA A 89 -19.48 -1.18 -9.91
CA ALA A 89 -20.04 -0.77 -8.62
C ALA A 89 -19.65 -1.80 -7.53
N LEU A 90 -19.18 -1.31 -6.38
CA LEU A 90 -18.70 -2.18 -5.28
C LEU A 90 -19.78 -3.14 -4.75
N ASN A 91 -21.04 -2.80 -4.93
CA ASN A 91 -22.20 -3.65 -4.63
C ASN A 91 -22.68 -4.49 -5.83
N GLY A 92 -22.09 -4.30 -7.01
CA GLY A 92 -22.36 -5.10 -8.21
C GLY A 92 -21.84 -6.54 -8.08
N ILE A 93 -22.57 -7.49 -8.65
CA ILE A 93 -22.18 -8.92 -8.62
C ILE A 93 -20.78 -9.15 -9.27
N PRO A 94 -20.45 -8.57 -10.46
CA PRO A 94 -19.14 -8.80 -11.06
C PRO A 94 -17.99 -8.35 -10.18
N ALA A 95 -18.05 -7.14 -9.62
CA ALA A 95 -17.02 -6.61 -8.75
C ALA A 95 -16.85 -7.47 -7.48
N ARG A 96 -17.95 -7.91 -6.86
CA ARG A 96 -17.90 -8.80 -5.68
C ARG A 96 -17.27 -10.15 -5.97
N VAL A 97 -17.62 -10.78 -7.10
CA VAL A 97 -17.05 -12.07 -7.51
C VAL A 97 -15.55 -11.93 -7.73
N LEU A 98 -15.12 -10.89 -8.44
CA LEU A 98 -13.69 -10.64 -8.68
C LEU A 98 -12.93 -10.29 -7.40
N THR A 99 -13.56 -9.55 -6.48
CA THR A 99 -13.04 -9.32 -5.14
C THR A 99 -12.83 -10.63 -4.38
N ALA A 100 -13.85 -11.50 -4.36
CA ALA A 100 -13.77 -12.79 -3.68
C ALA A 100 -12.67 -13.68 -4.29
N LEU A 101 -12.54 -13.69 -5.62
CA LEU A 101 -11.46 -14.41 -6.29
C LEU A 101 -10.09 -13.86 -5.93
N ALA A 102 -9.92 -12.53 -5.89
CA ALA A 102 -8.67 -11.91 -5.48
C ALA A 102 -8.31 -12.27 -4.03
N MET A 103 -9.29 -12.25 -3.12
CA MET A 103 -9.08 -12.67 -1.72
C MET A 103 -8.72 -14.16 -1.62
N LEU A 104 -9.36 -15.02 -2.40
CA LEU A 104 -9.06 -16.46 -2.43
C LEU A 104 -7.64 -16.72 -2.92
N VAL A 105 -7.23 -16.08 -4.01
CA VAL A 105 -5.86 -16.18 -4.53
C VAL A 105 -4.85 -15.69 -3.49
N GLY A 106 -5.12 -14.57 -2.84
CA GLY A 106 -4.28 -14.04 -1.77
C GLY A 106 -4.18 -15.00 -0.57
N LEU A 107 -5.29 -15.62 -0.17
CA LEU A 107 -5.33 -16.61 0.90
C LEU A 107 -4.49 -17.85 0.55
N LEU A 108 -4.65 -18.40 -0.65
CA LEU A 108 -3.91 -19.57 -1.12
C LEU A 108 -2.40 -19.28 -1.20
N ALA A 109 -2.03 -18.10 -1.74
CA ALA A 109 -0.65 -17.66 -1.81
C ALA A 109 -0.04 -17.48 -0.40
N GLY A 110 -0.77 -16.84 0.52
CA GLY A 110 -0.36 -16.67 1.91
C GLY A 110 -0.16 -18.01 2.63
N PHE A 111 -1.08 -18.94 2.43
CA PHE A 111 -0.99 -20.29 3.00
C PHE A 111 0.23 -21.08 2.47
N TYR A 112 0.48 -20.97 1.17
CA TYR A 112 1.67 -21.57 0.55
C TYR A 112 2.97 -20.99 1.14
N LEU A 113 3.05 -19.67 1.26
CA LEU A 113 4.21 -18.97 1.81
C LEU A 113 4.44 -19.28 3.30
N LEU A 114 3.37 -19.42 4.08
CA LEU A 114 3.46 -19.86 5.48
C LEU A 114 4.04 -21.27 5.59
N ARG A 115 3.59 -22.19 4.75
CA ARG A 115 4.10 -23.58 4.74
C ARG A 115 5.55 -23.69 4.29
N SER A 116 5.98 -22.84 3.37
CA SER A 116 7.37 -22.81 2.89
C SER A 116 8.35 -22.12 3.84
N GLY A 117 7.87 -21.60 4.99
CA GLY A 117 8.69 -20.83 5.92
C GLY A 117 9.08 -19.44 5.40
N SER A 118 8.49 -18.99 4.30
CA SER A 118 8.88 -17.81 3.52
C SER A 118 7.86 -16.66 3.62
N ALA A 119 7.08 -16.60 4.71
CA ALA A 119 6.03 -15.60 4.86
C ALA A 119 6.54 -14.15 4.71
N LEU A 120 7.67 -13.81 5.35
CA LEU A 120 8.32 -12.51 5.18
C LEU A 120 8.88 -12.31 3.77
N GLY A 121 9.44 -13.35 3.16
CA GLY A 121 9.87 -13.32 1.76
C GLY A 121 8.73 -12.96 0.82
N GLY A 122 7.54 -13.51 1.05
CA GLY A 122 6.33 -13.16 0.30
C GLY A 122 5.92 -11.69 0.43
N VAL A 123 5.98 -11.13 1.64
CA VAL A 123 5.74 -9.70 1.88
C VAL A 123 6.76 -8.84 1.14
N VAL A 124 8.04 -9.22 1.18
CA VAL A 124 9.12 -8.52 0.47
C VAL A 124 8.89 -8.56 -1.05
N ILE A 125 8.50 -9.71 -1.61
CA ILE A 125 8.19 -9.83 -3.05
C ILE A 125 6.99 -8.94 -3.42
N ALA A 126 5.92 -8.96 -2.61
CA ALA A 126 4.77 -8.10 -2.83
C ALA A 126 5.14 -6.61 -2.80
N GLN A 127 5.97 -6.20 -1.84
CA GLN A 127 6.49 -4.83 -1.75
C GLN A 127 7.37 -4.46 -2.96
N LYS A 128 8.21 -5.37 -3.43
CA LYS A 128 9.01 -5.16 -4.64
C LYS A 128 8.14 -4.98 -5.89
N SER A 129 7.03 -5.70 -6.00
CA SER A 129 6.08 -5.55 -7.12
C SER A 129 5.42 -4.17 -7.15
N THR A 130 5.12 -3.58 -5.99
CA THR A 130 4.55 -2.22 -5.91
C THR A 130 5.53 -1.15 -6.39
N ILE A 131 6.83 -1.35 -6.23
CA ILE A 131 7.86 -0.41 -6.69
C ILE A 131 7.78 -0.17 -8.21
N LEU A 132 7.44 -1.18 -8.99
CA LEU A 132 7.25 -1.05 -10.43
C LEU A 132 5.88 -0.49 -10.81
N THR A 133 4.85 -0.86 -10.06
CA THR A 133 3.47 -0.49 -10.36
C THR A 133 3.16 0.98 -10.02
N VAL A 134 3.69 1.48 -8.90
CA VAL A 134 3.37 2.82 -8.41
C VAL A 134 3.76 3.94 -9.38
N PRO A 135 4.97 3.98 -9.98
CA PRO A 135 5.30 5.00 -10.98
C PRO A 135 4.39 4.96 -12.20
N LEU A 136 4.05 3.76 -12.68
CA LEU A 136 3.17 3.58 -13.84
C LEU A 136 1.77 4.14 -13.55
N VAL A 137 1.20 3.82 -12.40
CA VAL A 137 -0.10 4.35 -11.96
C VAL A 137 -0.04 5.87 -11.80
N ALA A 138 1.05 6.41 -11.24
CA ALA A 138 1.23 7.85 -11.09
C ALA A 138 1.27 8.59 -12.43
N VAL A 139 1.91 8.01 -13.46
CA VAL A 139 1.90 8.56 -14.82
C VAL A 139 0.50 8.55 -15.41
N VAL A 140 -0.23 7.43 -15.29
CA VAL A 140 -1.60 7.33 -15.78
C VAL A 140 -2.51 8.37 -15.09
N ILE A 141 -2.40 8.51 -13.77
CA ILE A 141 -3.16 9.53 -13.02
C ILE A 141 -2.82 10.93 -13.51
N LEU A 142 -1.54 11.24 -13.76
CA LEU A 142 -1.14 12.54 -14.27
C LEU A 142 -1.74 12.82 -15.66
N ILE A 143 -1.76 11.82 -16.54
CA ILE A 143 -2.39 11.94 -17.87
C ILE A 143 -3.90 12.22 -17.72
N LEU A 144 -4.59 11.41 -16.92
CA LEU A 144 -6.04 11.56 -16.68
C LEU A 144 -6.39 12.89 -16.03
N ALA A 145 -5.57 13.37 -15.07
CA ALA A 145 -5.76 14.65 -14.39
C ALA A 145 -5.58 15.88 -15.31
N ASN A 146 -4.99 15.69 -16.49
CA ASN A 146 -4.84 16.73 -17.51
C ASN A 146 -5.83 16.57 -18.68
N ASP A 147 -6.52 15.45 -18.78
CA ASP A 147 -7.50 15.22 -19.85
C ASP A 147 -8.83 15.91 -19.53
N ARG A 148 -9.20 16.91 -20.38
CA ARG A 148 -10.47 17.62 -20.26
C ARG A 148 -11.70 16.71 -20.36
N ARG A 149 -11.60 15.58 -21.04
CA ARG A 149 -12.71 14.63 -21.20
C ARG A 149 -13.04 13.93 -19.88
N VAL A 150 -12.02 13.75 -19.01
CA VAL A 150 -12.14 13.05 -17.72
C VAL A 150 -12.47 14.04 -16.60
N VAL A 151 -11.70 15.12 -16.48
CA VAL A 151 -11.77 16.05 -15.34
C VAL A 151 -12.45 17.39 -15.67
N GLY A 152 -12.82 17.63 -16.92
CA GLY A 152 -13.50 18.85 -17.34
C GLY A 152 -12.68 20.11 -17.07
N GLU A 153 -13.27 21.08 -16.37
CA GLU A 153 -12.62 22.34 -16.00
C GLU A 153 -11.65 22.20 -14.81
N HIS A 154 -11.67 21.06 -14.10
CA HIS A 154 -10.86 20.81 -12.91
C HIS A 154 -9.49 20.22 -13.22
N ARG A 155 -9.02 20.38 -14.45
CA ARG A 155 -7.69 19.91 -14.82
C ARG A 155 -6.60 20.56 -13.99
N ASN A 156 -5.49 19.86 -13.87
CA ASN A 156 -4.34 20.36 -13.14
C ASN A 156 -3.85 21.71 -13.64
N ARG A 157 -3.46 22.57 -12.70
CA ARG A 157 -2.75 23.81 -13.01
C ARG A 157 -1.29 23.48 -13.33
N PRO A 158 -0.57 24.33 -14.11
CA PRO A 158 0.81 24.05 -14.50
C PRO A 158 1.73 23.72 -13.32
N TRP A 159 1.63 24.45 -12.22
CA TRP A 159 2.46 24.22 -11.03
C TRP A 159 2.17 22.85 -10.37
N GLN A 160 0.93 22.37 -10.42
CA GLN A 160 0.56 21.03 -9.91
C GLN A 160 1.20 19.93 -10.76
N ASN A 161 1.26 20.15 -12.08
CA ASN A 161 1.95 19.22 -12.98
C ASN A 161 3.45 19.19 -12.74
N VAL A 162 4.08 20.33 -12.43
CA VAL A 162 5.50 20.37 -12.07
C VAL A 162 5.77 19.49 -10.84
N TRP A 163 4.99 19.66 -9.77
CA TRP A 163 5.13 18.83 -8.57
C TRP A 163 4.83 17.36 -8.82
N ALA A 164 3.82 17.06 -9.63
CA ALA A 164 3.50 15.68 -10.00
C ALA A 164 4.66 15.03 -10.79
N VAL A 165 5.26 15.75 -11.73
CA VAL A 165 6.42 15.26 -12.49
C VAL A 165 7.63 15.05 -11.57
N VAL A 166 7.92 15.98 -10.66
CA VAL A 166 8.99 15.82 -9.68
C VAL A 166 8.78 14.57 -8.82
N ALA A 167 7.54 14.36 -8.33
CA ALA A 167 7.20 13.17 -7.56
C ALA A 167 7.37 11.87 -8.38
N ILE A 168 6.92 11.86 -9.64
CA ILE A 168 7.08 10.71 -10.54
C ILE A 168 8.56 10.43 -10.81
N LEU A 169 9.37 11.44 -11.05
CA LEU A 169 10.82 11.28 -11.24
C LEU A 169 11.49 10.70 -9.99
N ALA A 170 11.11 11.16 -8.80
CA ALA A 170 11.60 10.59 -7.55
C ALA A 170 11.20 9.12 -7.40
N LEU A 171 9.93 8.77 -7.69
CA LEU A 171 9.46 7.38 -7.69
C LEU A 171 10.23 6.51 -8.69
N LEU A 172 10.45 7.00 -9.91
CA LEU A 172 11.21 6.28 -10.92
C LEU A 172 12.68 6.09 -10.52
N ALA A 173 13.31 7.10 -9.92
CA ALA A 173 14.68 7.00 -9.40
C ALA A 173 14.78 5.94 -8.29
N MET A 174 13.82 5.94 -7.35
CA MET A 174 13.76 4.92 -6.29
C MET A 174 13.52 3.52 -6.87
N SER A 175 12.64 3.40 -7.88
CA SER A 175 12.36 2.13 -8.56
C SER A 175 13.59 1.61 -9.29
N ALA A 176 14.29 2.48 -10.02
CA ALA A 176 15.52 2.14 -10.73
C ALA A 176 16.63 1.69 -9.77
N TYR A 177 16.83 2.42 -8.67
CA TYR A 177 17.78 2.06 -7.65
C TYR A 177 17.51 0.65 -7.07
N ARG A 178 16.25 0.37 -6.73
CA ARG A 178 15.85 -0.94 -6.21
C ARG A 178 15.98 -2.07 -7.23
N LEU A 179 15.73 -1.79 -8.51
CA LEU A 179 15.96 -2.76 -9.57
C LEU A 179 17.45 -3.10 -9.71
N LEU A 180 18.32 -2.09 -9.70
CA LEU A 180 19.77 -2.32 -9.75
C LEU A 180 20.25 -3.17 -8.58
N GLU A 181 19.74 -2.91 -7.37
CA GLU A 181 20.05 -3.70 -6.16
C GLU A 181 19.57 -5.16 -6.24
N MET A 182 18.57 -5.46 -7.10
CA MET A 182 18.12 -6.84 -7.32
C MET A 182 19.01 -7.64 -8.27
N PHE A 183 19.81 -6.97 -9.11
CA PHE A 183 20.68 -7.59 -10.11
C PHE A 183 22.18 -7.54 -9.70
N SER A 184 22.51 -6.85 -8.62
CA SER A 184 23.85 -6.83 -8.03
C SER A 184 23.98 -7.84 -6.88
#